data_b906c0aeac5793f2aee4760826156a5f
#
_entry.id   b906c0aeac5793f2aee4760826156a5f
#
_cell.length_a   1.000
_cell.length_b   1.000
_cell.length_c   1.000
_cell.angle_alpha   90.00
_cell.angle_beta   90.00
_cell.angle_gamma   90.00
#
_symmetry.space_group_name_H-M   'P 1'
#
loop_
_entity.id
_entity.type
_entity.pdbx_description
1 polymer ?
#
loop_
_entity_poly.entity_id
_entity_poly.type
_entity_poly.pdbx_seq_one_letter_code
_entity_poly.pdbx_strand_id
1 'polypeptide(L)'
;MFLGDEEMKRTIAIIVGSLLLLGLFIWGYDQSQKKNRLYWELNSLYRRAFEEIYGHSKTLEAQIGKTLVSMSLQQNLKQAAKGWRQAYAVVEDLGQLPVTTFSLEKTKAFYNQLGDFTYTVAIKDTEGKSLSAEERKTLEKYYQELKKINQNLENALDSLKNQPIMITKETKLYSVREDLMPKEIVTALRNIENGVVDLRNKKVAYEGDFVNVNPYSLGIPGKPVSMIDAQKNVKAYLGQGVVGKVIIPVTKVNGLVSSYLYEVIDRRSKTRSYYNVSVNGGKVLSFLTTRPTKKPTFSVAECVSRAKAYLRSKGFRNLEATEVDRLDNEVSITFASKVDDIIYYPKVIKVKVGMDKGDITAFEGTQYYLYDRPRPLNKLLLNEERAKKNINQGLKILRIRKAVILNDRNQETLTYEFLGKLLGEKYLIYVNTETGKEEKIVRLKEIKLTPSKEAEAVFKYE
;
A
#
# COMPACT_ATOMS: atom_id res chain seq x y z
N MET A 1 55.37 -55.74 6.48
CA MET A 1 55.40 -54.52 5.64
C MET A 1 54.01 -54.02 5.25
N PHE A 2 52.95 -54.56 5.78
CA PHE A 2 51.54 -54.18 5.50
C PHE A 2 50.84 -53.34 6.57
N LEU A 3 51.44 -53.22 7.79
CA LEU A 3 50.87 -52.42 8.85
C LEU A 3 51.07 -50.90 8.69
N GLY A 4 52.08 -50.47 7.95
CA GLY A 4 52.34 -49.04 7.76
C GLY A 4 51.41 -48.33 6.78
N ASP A 5 50.79 -49.05 5.85
CA ASP A 5 49.92 -48.51 4.80
C ASP A 5 48.50 -48.19 5.35
N GLU A 6 48.00 -48.99 6.29
CA GLU A 6 46.73 -48.72 6.98
C GLU A 6 46.82 -47.58 7.97
N GLU A 7 47.91 -47.49 8.71
CA GLU A 7 48.15 -46.32 9.62
C GLU A 7 48.29 -45.02 8.84
N MET A 8 48.99 -45.05 7.71
CA MET A 8 49.13 -43.90 6.82
C MET A 8 47.77 -43.44 6.26
N LYS A 9 46.93 -44.37 5.78
CA LYS A 9 45.56 -44.08 5.28
C LYS A 9 44.67 -43.49 6.40
N ARG A 10 44.81 -44.01 7.62
CA ARG A 10 44.07 -43.51 8.81
C ARG A 10 44.50 -42.07 9.16
N THR A 11 45.81 -41.80 9.14
CA THR A 11 46.34 -40.45 9.39
C THR A 11 45.91 -39.48 8.32
N ILE A 12 45.94 -39.84 7.04
CA ILE A 12 45.46 -39.00 5.92
C ILE A 12 43.94 -38.72 6.10
N ALA A 13 43.15 -39.73 6.43
CA ALA A 13 41.69 -39.52 6.65
C ALA A 13 41.42 -38.58 7.82
N ILE A 14 42.21 -38.64 8.92
CA ILE A 14 42.09 -37.70 10.05
C ILE A 14 42.48 -36.30 9.64
N ILE A 15 43.56 -36.12 8.86
CA ILE A 15 44.00 -34.80 8.38
C ILE A 15 42.94 -34.20 7.44
N VAL A 16 42.42 -34.95 6.49
CA VAL A 16 41.38 -34.50 5.55
C VAL A 16 40.10 -34.15 6.33
N GLY A 17 39.69 -34.99 7.27
CA GLY A 17 38.55 -34.72 8.15
C GLY A 17 38.71 -33.43 8.98
N SER A 18 39.91 -33.22 9.54
CA SER A 18 40.24 -32.00 10.29
C SER A 18 40.23 -30.74 9.41
N LEU A 19 40.75 -30.83 8.18
CA LEU A 19 40.72 -29.73 7.21
C LEU A 19 39.28 -29.40 6.78
N LEU A 20 38.45 -30.41 6.58
CA LEU A 20 37.02 -30.20 6.27
C LEU A 20 36.28 -29.53 7.43
N LEU A 21 36.53 -29.97 8.66
CA LEU A 21 35.94 -29.33 9.86
C LEU A 21 36.40 -27.90 10.03
N LEU A 22 37.70 -27.63 9.79
CA LEU A 22 38.25 -26.27 9.82
C LEU A 22 37.60 -25.38 8.74
N GLY A 23 37.44 -25.91 7.53
CA GLY A 23 36.75 -25.21 6.44
C GLY A 23 35.28 -24.90 6.77
N LEU A 24 34.55 -25.85 7.35
CA LEU A 24 33.18 -25.64 7.82
C LEU A 24 33.09 -24.60 8.95
N PHE A 25 34.07 -24.62 9.87
CA PHE A 25 34.14 -23.64 10.96
C PHE A 25 34.39 -22.23 10.42
N ILE A 26 35.36 -22.05 9.50
CA ILE A 26 35.67 -20.76 8.86
C ILE A 26 34.45 -20.27 8.07
N TRP A 27 33.80 -21.15 7.30
CA TRP A 27 32.59 -20.81 6.54
C TRP A 27 31.43 -20.41 7.47
N GLY A 28 31.21 -21.17 8.55
CA GLY A 28 30.18 -20.84 9.55
C GLY A 28 30.44 -19.51 10.25
N TYR A 29 31.69 -19.22 10.57
CA TYR A 29 32.11 -17.92 11.15
C TYR A 29 31.86 -16.77 10.17
N ASP A 30 32.27 -16.90 8.90
CA ASP A 30 32.02 -15.89 7.85
C ASP A 30 30.52 -15.64 7.64
N GLN A 31 29.69 -16.69 7.60
CA GLN A 31 28.24 -16.56 7.51
C GLN A 31 27.64 -15.86 8.73
N SER A 32 28.17 -16.12 9.91
CA SER A 32 27.74 -15.45 11.14
C SER A 32 28.08 -13.94 11.12
N GLN A 33 29.25 -13.57 10.62
CA GLN A 33 29.66 -12.17 10.48
C GLN A 33 28.81 -11.42 9.44
N LYS A 34 28.54 -12.04 8.27
CA LYS A 34 27.66 -11.48 7.24
C LYS A 34 26.24 -11.26 7.75
N LYS A 35 25.72 -12.25 8.51
CA LYS A 35 24.41 -12.14 9.15
C LYS A 35 24.36 -10.97 10.13
N ASN A 36 25.36 -10.87 11.02
CA ASN A 36 25.43 -9.80 11.99
C ASN A 36 25.51 -8.42 11.32
N ARG A 37 26.33 -8.28 10.27
CA ARG A 37 26.44 -7.04 9.50
C ARG A 37 25.09 -6.63 8.90
N LEU A 38 24.36 -7.57 8.28
CA LEU A 38 23.04 -7.30 7.72
C LEU A 38 22.03 -6.85 8.79
N TYR A 39 22.07 -7.45 9.99
CA TYR A 39 21.23 -7.01 11.11
C TYR A 39 21.55 -5.56 11.54
N TRP A 40 22.82 -5.20 11.61
CA TRP A 40 23.23 -3.84 11.92
C TRP A 40 22.74 -2.84 10.88
N GLU A 41 22.91 -3.16 9.61
CA GLU A 41 22.49 -2.32 8.49
C GLU A 41 20.96 -2.11 8.51
N LEU A 42 20.17 -3.18 8.68
CA LEU A 42 18.71 -3.09 8.75
C LEU A 42 18.22 -2.35 10.01
N ASN A 43 18.79 -2.64 11.16
CA ASN A 43 18.43 -1.96 12.40
C ASN A 43 18.71 -0.45 12.31
N SER A 44 19.86 -0.07 11.74
CA SER A 44 20.22 1.33 11.51
C SER A 44 19.25 2.01 10.52
N LEU A 45 18.84 1.30 9.46
CA LEU A 45 17.87 1.78 8.48
C LEU A 45 16.52 2.07 9.14
N TYR A 46 15.99 1.11 9.93
CA TYR A 46 14.70 1.27 10.59
C TYR A 46 14.71 2.32 11.69
N ARG A 47 15.81 2.43 12.42
CA ARG A 47 16.00 3.51 13.38
C ARG A 47 15.97 4.87 12.70
N ARG A 48 16.70 5.01 11.60
CA ARG A 48 16.70 6.24 10.80
C ARG A 48 15.31 6.58 10.27
N ALA A 49 14.61 5.62 9.69
CA ALA A 49 13.22 5.84 9.22
C ALA A 49 12.31 6.30 10.36
N PHE A 50 12.47 5.73 11.57
CA PHE A 50 11.70 6.14 12.74
C PHE A 50 12.07 7.55 13.23
N GLU A 51 13.36 7.93 13.18
CA GLU A 51 13.82 9.29 13.47
C GLU A 51 13.27 10.31 12.45
N GLU A 52 13.20 9.95 11.18
CA GLU A 52 12.61 10.76 10.11
C GLU A 52 11.09 10.94 10.34
N ILE A 53 10.36 9.87 10.68
CA ILE A 53 8.94 9.93 11.09
C ILE A 53 8.73 10.95 12.21
N TYR A 54 9.53 10.88 13.27
CA TYR A 54 9.43 11.83 14.39
C TYR A 54 9.72 13.26 13.94
N GLY A 55 10.79 13.47 13.17
CA GLY A 55 11.20 14.79 12.68
C GLY A 55 10.13 15.45 11.81
N HIS A 56 9.57 14.71 10.85
CA HIS A 56 8.49 15.17 9.99
C HIS A 56 7.20 15.44 10.79
N SER A 57 6.85 14.54 11.71
CA SER A 57 5.67 14.67 12.55
C SER A 57 5.75 15.85 13.52
N LYS A 58 6.93 16.08 14.13
CA LYS A 58 7.17 17.23 15.03
C LYS A 58 7.14 18.55 14.25
N THR A 59 7.69 18.56 13.04
CA THR A 59 7.60 19.72 12.15
C THR A 59 6.15 20.02 11.78
N LEU A 60 5.35 19.00 11.46
CA LEU A 60 3.92 19.12 11.16
C LEU A 60 3.16 19.73 12.36
N GLU A 61 3.40 19.24 13.59
CA GLU A 61 2.84 19.80 14.81
C GLU A 61 3.11 21.31 14.92
N ALA A 62 4.36 21.71 14.68
CA ALA A 62 4.74 23.12 14.72
C ALA A 62 4.01 23.96 13.64
N GLN A 63 3.84 23.43 12.41
CA GLN A 63 3.13 24.14 11.35
C GLN A 63 1.66 24.32 11.68
N ILE A 64 0.99 23.26 12.19
CA ILE A 64 -0.42 23.33 12.61
C ILE A 64 -0.60 24.29 13.76
N GLY A 65 0.26 24.25 14.77
CA GLY A 65 0.25 25.19 15.87
C GLY A 65 0.33 26.66 15.38
N LYS A 66 1.21 26.95 14.42
CA LYS A 66 1.32 28.28 13.80
C LYS A 66 0.06 28.66 13.03
N THR A 67 -0.55 27.73 12.28
CA THR A 67 -1.82 27.97 11.59
C THR A 67 -2.95 28.31 12.55
N LEU A 68 -3.02 27.62 13.69
CA LEU A 68 -4.03 27.87 14.72
C LEU A 68 -3.88 29.26 15.39
N VAL A 69 -2.67 29.74 15.55
CA VAL A 69 -2.37 31.05 16.16
C VAL A 69 -2.49 32.19 15.12
N SER A 70 -2.23 31.91 13.86
CA SER A 70 -2.19 32.93 12.83
C SER A 70 -3.57 33.46 12.47
N MET A 71 -3.66 34.79 12.30
CA MET A 71 -4.81 35.50 11.73
C MET A 71 -4.55 35.94 10.28
N SER A 72 -3.34 35.73 9.77
CA SER A 72 -2.93 36.13 8.43
C SER A 72 -3.17 34.99 7.42
N LEU A 73 -3.96 35.26 6.37
CA LEU A 73 -4.18 34.31 5.26
C LEU A 73 -2.85 33.89 4.63
N GLN A 74 -1.94 34.82 4.35
CA GLN A 74 -0.65 34.53 3.76
C GLN A 74 0.20 33.60 4.65
N GLN A 75 0.17 33.78 5.96
CA GLN A 75 0.89 32.90 6.88
C GLN A 75 0.22 31.52 6.96
N ASN A 76 -1.11 31.47 6.98
CA ASN A 76 -1.85 30.21 6.98
C ASN A 76 -1.54 29.39 5.73
N LEU A 77 -1.62 30.00 4.53
CA LEU A 77 -1.22 29.36 3.27
C LEU A 77 0.20 28.75 3.36
N LYS A 78 1.17 29.54 3.82
CA LYS A 78 2.56 29.10 3.96
C LYS A 78 2.71 27.93 4.94
N GLN A 79 2.04 27.98 6.07
CA GLN A 79 2.12 26.93 7.09
C GLN A 79 1.35 25.68 6.65
N ALA A 80 0.16 25.85 6.08
CA ALA A 80 -0.67 24.74 5.61
C ALA A 80 0.00 23.97 4.46
N ALA A 81 0.60 24.68 3.48
CA ALA A 81 1.36 24.05 2.40
C ALA A 81 2.58 23.25 2.92
N LYS A 82 3.29 23.77 3.94
CA LYS A 82 4.38 23.05 4.60
C LYS A 82 3.85 21.84 5.36
N GLY A 83 2.73 22.01 6.09
CA GLY A 83 2.10 20.95 6.86
C GLY A 83 1.67 19.78 5.98
N TRP A 84 1.00 20.08 4.87
CA TRP A 84 0.66 19.10 3.87
C TRP A 84 1.84 18.20 3.47
N ARG A 85 2.97 18.82 3.07
CA ARG A 85 4.18 18.08 2.68
C ARG A 85 4.73 17.18 3.80
N GLN A 86 4.72 17.67 5.05
CA GLN A 86 5.21 16.89 6.19
C GLN A 86 4.31 15.70 6.51
N ALA A 87 3.00 15.87 6.42
CA ALA A 87 2.05 14.78 6.65
C ALA A 87 2.27 13.61 5.67
N TYR A 88 2.46 13.90 4.39
CA TYR A 88 2.74 12.86 3.39
C TYR A 88 4.13 12.24 3.55
N ALA A 89 5.14 13.00 3.96
CA ALA A 89 6.47 12.46 4.26
C ALA A 89 6.38 11.40 5.39
N VAL A 90 5.64 11.68 6.46
CA VAL A 90 5.41 10.67 7.53
C VAL A 90 4.75 9.39 6.98
N VAL A 91 3.78 9.51 6.08
CA VAL A 91 3.11 8.33 5.48
C VAL A 91 4.08 7.50 4.64
N GLU A 92 4.97 8.18 3.90
CA GLU A 92 6.02 7.53 3.11
C GLU A 92 7.01 6.79 4.00
N ASP A 93 7.51 7.43 5.06
CA ASP A 93 8.44 6.83 6.02
C ASP A 93 7.82 5.65 6.78
N LEU A 94 6.54 5.76 7.19
CA LEU A 94 5.79 4.64 7.77
C LEU A 94 5.67 3.46 6.80
N GLY A 95 5.72 3.71 5.49
CA GLY A 95 5.73 2.69 4.45
C GLY A 95 7.04 1.91 4.36
N GLN A 96 8.15 2.46 4.84
CA GLN A 96 9.47 1.83 4.83
C GLN A 96 9.66 0.84 5.99
N LEU A 97 8.84 0.92 7.03
CA LEU A 97 8.94 0.06 8.19
C LEU A 97 8.38 -1.36 7.91
N PRO A 98 9.09 -2.42 8.31
CA PRO A 98 8.68 -3.80 8.03
C PRO A 98 7.65 -4.31 9.06
N VAL A 99 6.55 -3.60 9.21
CA VAL A 99 5.48 -3.97 10.13
C VAL A 99 4.63 -5.08 9.50
N THR A 100 4.58 -6.26 10.13
CA THR A 100 3.89 -7.45 9.62
C THR A 100 2.87 -8.02 10.59
N THR A 101 3.05 -7.87 11.90
CA THR A 101 2.17 -8.44 12.93
C THR A 101 1.03 -7.51 13.35
N PHE A 102 1.09 -6.25 12.97
CA PHE A 102 0.01 -5.27 13.15
C PHE A 102 -0.03 -4.30 11.96
N SER A 103 -1.13 -3.61 11.81
CA SER A 103 -1.30 -2.61 10.76
C SER A 103 -0.94 -1.22 11.28
N LEU A 104 -0.41 -0.35 10.42
CA LEU A 104 -0.26 1.09 10.67
C LEU A 104 -1.29 1.92 9.88
N GLU A 105 -2.40 1.30 9.49
CA GLU A 105 -3.39 1.92 8.61
C GLU A 105 -4.12 3.09 9.25
N LYS A 106 -4.44 3.02 10.56
CA LYS A 106 -5.08 4.14 11.26
C LYS A 106 -4.12 5.31 11.38
N THR A 107 -2.85 5.03 11.70
CA THR A 107 -1.81 6.04 11.79
C THR A 107 -1.58 6.70 10.43
N LYS A 108 -1.41 5.92 9.36
CA LYS A 108 -1.31 6.45 8.00
C LYS A 108 -2.55 7.23 7.57
N ALA A 109 -3.75 6.72 7.90
CA ALA A 109 -5.00 7.40 7.61
C ALA A 109 -5.11 8.75 8.33
N PHE A 110 -4.66 8.83 9.58
CA PHE A 110 -4.61 10.07 10.35
C PHE A 110 -3.73 11.11 9.64
N TYR A 111 -2.50 10.75 9.26
CA TYR A 111 -1.59 11.67 8.59
C TYR A 111 -2.09 12.07 7.19
N ASN A 112 -2.67 11.14 6.43
CA ASN A 112 -3.29 11.46 5.14
C ASN A 112 -4.44 12.46 5.30
N GLN A 113 -5.34 12.23 6.26
CA GLN A 113 -6.47 13.14 6.52
C GLN A 113 -5.99 14.52 6.96
N LEU A 114 -4.98 14.56 7.83
CA LEU A 114 -4.39 15.81 8.26
C LEU A 114 -3.69 16.53 7.10
N GLY A 115 -3.01 15.80 6.21
CA GLY A 115 -2.45 16.32 4.98
C GLY A 115 -3.51 16.92 4.07
N ASP A 116 -4.59 16.18 3.78
CA ASP A 116 -5.72 16.63 2.97
C ASP A 116 -6.39 17.87 3.59
N PHE A 117 -6.54 17.88 4.92
CA PHE A 117 -7.10 19.03 5.63
C PHE A 117 -6.22 20.27 5.49
N THR A 118 -4.91 20.13 5.70
CA THR A 118 -3.96 21.25 5.54
C THR A 118 -3.89 21.74 4.10
N TYR A 119 -3.97 20.85 3.12
CA TYR A 119 -4.08 21.21 1.72
C TYR A 119 -5.34 22.02 1.42
N THR A 120 -6.49 21.58 1.96
CA THR A 120 -7.76 22.31 1.82
C THR A 120 -7.68 23.72 2.43
N VAL A 121 -7.04 23.86 3.59
CA VAL A 121 -6.77 25.15 4.21
C VAL A 121 -5.94 26.04 3.29
N ALA A 122 -4.87 25.48 2.70
CA ALA A 122 -4.03 26.22 1.76
C ALA A 122 -4.81 26.73 0.54
N ILE A 123 -5.69 25.90 -0.05
CA ILE A 123 -6.53 26.31 -1.19
C ILE A 123 -7.49 27.43 -0.79
N LYS A 124 -8.18 27.30 0.35
CA LYS A 124 -9.09 28.35 0.82
C LYS A 124 -8.40 29.70 1.00
N ASP A 125 -7.20 29.69 1.55
CA ASP A 125 -6.39 30.89 1.72
C ASP A 125 -6.03 31.54 0.36
N THR A 126 -5.80 30.75 -0.71
CA THR A 126 -5.61 31.29 -2.07
C THR A 126 -6.88 31.95 -2.62
N GLU A 127 -8.06 31.51 -2.20
CA GLU A 127 -9.35 32.09 -2.55
C GLU A 127 -9.74 33.27 -1.65
N GLY A 128 -8.87 33.69 -0.73
CA GLY A 128 -9.14 34.78 0.23
C GLY A 128 -10.12 34.42 1.33
N LYS A 129 -10.33 33.10 1.58
CA LYS A 129 -11.28 32.59 2.59
C LYS A 129 -10.55 32.14 3.85
N SER A 130 -10.90 32.68 5.00
CA SER A 130 -10.37 32.24 6.28
C SER A 130 -10.95 30.89 6.72
N LEU A 131 -10.27 30.23 7.66
CA LEU A 131 -10.81 29.06 8.36
C LEU A 131 -12.09 29.44 9.12
N SER A 132 -13.15 28.67 8.93
CA SER A 132 -14.35 28.74 9.77
C SER A 132 -14.04 28.34 11.20
N ALA A 133 -14.91 28.69 12.14
CA ALA A 133 -14.79 28.30 13.56
C ALA A 133 -14.78 26.76 13.71
N GLU A 134 -15.56 26.06 12.89
CA GLU A 134 -15.64 24.59 12.91
C GLU A 134 -14.36 23.94 12.36
N GLU A 135 -13.81 24.48 11.29
CA GLU A 135 -12.53 24.02 10.72
C GLU A 135 -11.38 24.28 11.69
N ARG A 136 -11.37 25.43 12.35
CA ARG A 136 -10.40 25.73 13.42
C ARG A 136 -10.49 24.72 14.55
N LYS A 137 -11.70 24.41 15.03
CA LYS A 137 -11.93 23.41 16.07
C LYS A 137 -11.50 22.00 15.64
N THR A 138 -11.66 21.68 14.34
CA THR A 138 -11.22 20.44 13.76
C THR A 138 -9.69 20.36 13.71
N LEU A 139 -9.03 21.44 13.30
CA LEU A 139 -7.58 21.55 13.30
C LEU A 139 -7.00 21.45 14.72
N GLU A 140 -7.68 22.01 15.74
CA GLU A 140 -7.30 21.85 17.13
C GLU A 140 -7.34 20.39 17.59
N LYS A 141 -8.34 19.61 17.15
CA LYS A 141 -8.41 18.17 17.47
C LYS A 141 -7.26 17.40 16.83
N TYR A 142 -6.96 17.67 15.56
CA TYR A 142 -5.79 17.11 14.89
C TYR A 142 -4.50 17.47 15.62
N TYR A 143 -4.36 18.73 16.04
CA TYR A 143 -3.21 19.19 16.79
C TYR A 143 -3.02 18.44 18.11
N GLN A 144 -4.08 18.25 18.89
CA GLN A 144 -4.02 17.52 20.16
C GLN A 144 -3.69 16.05 19.96
N GLU A 145 -4.24 15.41 18.94
CA GLU A 145 -3.92 14.02 18.63
C GLU A 145 -2.47 13.86 18.14
N LEU A 146 -2.02 14.77 17.29
CA LEU A 146 -0.64 14.80 16.82
C LEU A 146 0.37 14.96 17.95
N LYS A 147 0.05 15.78 18.96
CA LYS A 147 0.88 15.92 20.18
C LYS A 147 1.02 14.60 20.93
N LYS A 148 -0.05 13.84 21.08
CA LYS A 148 0.00 12.51 21.74
C LYS A 148 0.85 11.54 20.95
N ILE A 149 0.70 11.52 19.62
CA ILE A 149 1.53 10.70 18.74
C ILE A 149 3.00 11.07 18.91
N ASN A 150 3.33 12.35 18.83
CA ASN A 150 4.70 12.84 18.98
C ASN A 150 5.31 12.50 20.33
N GLN A 151 4.53 12.54 21.40
CA GLN A 151 4.99 12.13 22.72
C GLN A 151 5.37 10.65 22.77
N ASN A 152 4.58 9.77 22.13
CA ASN A 152 4.91 8.34 22.02
C ASN A 152 6.17 8.10 21.20
N LEU A 153 6.34 8.82 20.07
CA LEU A 153 7.54 8.75 19.24
C LEU A 153 8.79 9.22 19.99
N GLU A 154 8.69 10.34 20.73
CA GLU A 154 9.77 10.93 21.53
C GLU A 154 10.21 10.00 22.65
N ASN A 155 9.25 9.44 23.40
CA ASN A 155 9.55 8.48 24.48
C ASN A 155 10.29 7.24 23.96
N ALA A 156 9.92 6.75 22.77
CA ALA A 156 10.61 5.63 22.15
C ALA A 156 12.04 5.99 21.73
N LEU A 157 12.25 7.18 21.14
CA LEU A 157 13.59 7.65 20.76
C LEU A 157 14.49 7.85 21.97
N ASP A 158 13.96 8.39 23.06
CA ASP A 158 14.73 8.58 24.30
C ASP A 158 15.11 7.23 24.92
N SER A 159 14.22 6.25 24.86
CA SER A 159 14.54 4.88 25.29
C SER A 159 15.67 4.26 24.45
N LEU A 160 15.72 4.56 23.15
CA LEU A 160 16.76 4.06 22.24
C LEU A 160 18.14 4.73 22.46
N LYS A 161 18.19 5.99 22.91
CA LYS A 161 19.44 6.70 23.16
C LYS A 161 20.30 6.05 24.24
N ASN A 162 19.65 5.42 25.24
CA ASN A 162 20.28 4.87 26.43
C ASN A 162 20.57 3.36 26.31
N GLN A 163 20.28 2.74 25.18
CA GLN A 163 20.52 1.31 24.98
C GLN A 163 21.65 1.08 23.96
N PRO A 164 22.70 0.32 24.30
CA PRO A 164 23.60 -0.20 23.30
C PRO A 164 22.77 -1.11 22.37
N ILE A 165 23.01 -1.01 21.08
CA ILE A 165 22.36 -1.88 20.09
C ILE A 165 22.79 -3.32 20.40
N MET A 166 21.99 -4.02 21.20
CA MET A 166 22.24 -5.41 21.56
C MET A 166 21.58 -6.33 20.55
N ILE A 167 22.39 -7.09 19.84
CA ILE A 167 21.92 -8.24 19.06
C ILE A 167 21.54 -9.30 20.09
N THR A 168 20.25 -9.50 20.32
CA THR A 168 19.79 -10.65 21.09
C THR A 168 20.09 -11.93 20.29
N LYS A 169 20.88 -12.83 20.87
CA LYS A 169 21.37 -14.09 20.27
C LYS A 169 20.29 -15.08 19.85
N GLU A 170 19.00 -14.78 20.07
CA GLU A 170 17.91 -15.72 19.95
C GLU A 170 16.99 -15.52 18.73
N THR A 171 17.42 -14.76 17.72
CA THR A 171 16.61 -14.68 16.49
C THR A 171 16.67 -16.01 15.75
N LYS A 172 15.63 -16.82 15.92
CA LYS A 172 15.39 -18.04 15.14
C LYS A 172 15.42 -17.71 13.65
N LEU A 173 15.96 -18.59 12.84
CA LEU A 173 16.20 -18.47 11.38
C LEU A 173 14.96 -18.13 10.53
N TYR A 174 13.80 -17.95 11.15
CA TYR A 174 12.48 -17.68 10.55
C TYR A 174 11.74 -16.53 11.25
N SER A 175 12.48 -15.58 11.86
CA SER A 175 11.85 -14.45 12.50
C SER A 175 11.15 -13.55 11.45
N VAL A 176 9.97 -13.12 11.79
CA VAL A 176 9.20 -12.11 11.06
C VAL A 176 10.06 -10.84 10.96
N ARG A 177 10.00 -10.11 9.83
CA ARG A 177 10.81 -8.89 9.60
C ARG A 177 10.73 -7.86 10.74
N GLU A 178 9.67 -7.91 11.52
CA GLU A 178 9.42 -7.06 12.69
C GLU A 178 10.45 -7.28 13.83
N ASP A 179 10.98 -8.51 13.96
CA ASP A 179 12.03 -8.84 14.95
C ASP A 179 13.38 -8.15 14.63
N LEU A 180 13.47 -7.51 13.45
CA LEU A 180 14.62 -6.72 13.02
C LEU A 180 14.54 -5.26 13.50
N MET A 181 13.39 -4.81 14.00
CA MET A 181 13.24 -3.49 14.59
C MET A 181 13.49 -3.52 16.10
N PRO A 182 14.04 -2.43 16.67
CA PRO A 182 14.08 -2.27 18.11
C PRO A 182 12.68 -2.42 18.72
N LYS A 183 12.59 -3.17 19.82
CA LYS A 183 11.32 -3.46 20.52
C LYS A 183 10.58 -2.18 20.94
N GLU A 184 11.33 -1.14 21.28
CA GLU A 184 10.83 0.18 21.65
C GLU A 184 10.07 0.83 20.49
N ILE A 185 10.60 0.73 19.27
CA ILE A 185 9.94 1.23 18.05
C ILE A 185 8.64 0.45 17.81
N VAL A 186 8.69 -0.88 17.85
CA VAL A 186 7.51 -1.74 17.66
C VAL A 186 6.42 -1.40 18.68
N THR A 187 6.81 -1.25 19.95
CA THR A 187 5.88 -0.93 21.03
C THR A 187 5.26 0.45 20.84
N ALA A 188 6.06 1.46 20.50
CA ALA A 188 5.56 2.82 20.24
C ALA A 188 4.58 2.86 19.06
N LEU A 189 4.94 2.23 17.94
CA LEU A 189 4.08 2.18 16.75
C LEU A 189 2.76 1.47 17.05
N ARG A 190 2.79 0.38 17.81
CA ARG A 190 1.59 -0.35 18.24
C ARG A 190 0.73 0.48 19.18
N ASN A 191 1.32 1.20 20.12
CA ASN A 191 0.60 2.10 21.03
C ASN A 191 -0.05 3.25 20.25
N ILE A 192 0.66 3.84 19.29
CA ILE A 192 0.13 4.89 18.41
C ILE A 192 -1.05 4.32 17.61
N GLU A 193 -0.90 3.20 16.92
CA GLU A 193 -1.97 2.59 16.11
C GLU A 193 -3.22 2.26 16.93
N ASN A 194 -3.05 1.78 18.16
CA ASN A 194 -4.16 1.47 19.06
C ASN A 194 -4.81 2.72 19.66
N GLY A 195 -4.03 3.78 19.88
CA GLY A 195 -4.49 5.03 20.53
C GLY A 195 -4.95 6.11 19.58
N VAL A 196 -4.57 6.07 18.31
CA VAL A 196 -4.98 7.06 17.31
C VAL A 196 -6.50 7.06 17.16
N VAL A 197 -7.09 8.22 17.42
CA VAL A 197 -8.52 8.43 17.24
C VAL A 197 -8.79 8.61 15.75
N ASP A 198 -9.67 7.76 15.22
CA ASP A 198 -10.18 7.94 13.88
C ASP A 198 -11.12 9.15 13.82
N LEU A 199 -10.59 10.27 13.34
CA LEU A 199 -11.36 11.52 13.24
C LEU A 199 -12.34 11.50 12.05
N ARG A 200 -12.33 10.43 11.22
CA ARG A 200 -13.26 10.23 10.08
C ARG A 200 -14.71 10.15 10.50
N ASN A 201 -15.00 9.74 11.74
CA ASN A 201 -16.36 9.57 12.23
C ASN A 201 -17.05 10.86 12.70
N LYS A 202 -16.35 12.00 12.71
CA LYS A 202 -16.98 13.28 12.99
C LYS A 202 -17.13 14.00 11.64
N LYS A 203 -18.39 14.12 11.19
CA LYS A 203 -18.78 14.96 10.06
C LYS A 203 -18.08 16.30 10.19
N VAL A 204 -16.98 16.51 9.49
CA VAL A 204 -16.54 17.84 9.13
C VAL A 204 -17.46 18.21 7.99
N ALA A 205 -18.57 18.82 8.32
CA ALA A 205 -19.41 19.44 7.32
C ALA A 205 -18.61 20.59 6.73
N TYR A 206 -18.02 20.35 5.57
CA TYR A 206 -17.72 21.44 4.69
C TYR A 206 -19.06 22.07 4.33
N GLU A 207 -19.19 23.39 4.53
CA GLU A 207 -20.34 24.14 3.99
C GLU A 207 -20.33 24.04 2.47
N GLY A 208 -21.03 23.08 1.98
CA GLY A 208 -21.34 22.71 0.63
C GLY A 208 -21.88 21.31 0.71
N ASP A 209 -23.07 21.05 0.19
CA ASP A 209 -23.91 19.84 0.29
C ASP A 209 -23.22 18.53 -0.19
N PHE A 210 -21.99 18.27 0.24
CA PHE A 210 -21.21 17.13 -0.16
C PHE A 210 -20.98 16.19 1.01
N VAL A 211 -21.78 15.15 1.04
CA VAL A 211 -21.53 13.99 1.90
C VAL A 211 -20.24 13.32 1.42
N ASN A 212 -19.11 13.70 2.01
CA ASN A 212 -17.85 12.99 1.81
C ASN A 212 -17.95 11.64 2.53
N VAL A 213 -18.54 10.66 1.86
CA VAL A 213 -18.61 9.30 2.38
C VAL A 213 -17.27 8.65 2.12
N ASN A 214 -16.39 8.70 3.12
CA ASN A 214 -15.19 7.87 3.10
C ASN A 214 -15.64 6.39 3.02
N PRO A 215 -15.32 5.65 1.97
CA PRO A 215 -15.77 4.26 1.80
C PRO A 215 -15.30 3.35 2.93
N TYR A 216 -14.17 3.67 3.57
CA TYR A 216 -13.68 2.94 4.75
C TYR A 216 -14.58 3.10 5.97
N SER A 217 -15.25 4.25 6.14
CA SER A 217 -16.18 4.47 7.26
C SER A 217 -17.44 3.59 7.16
N LEU A 218 -17.77 3.14 5.94
CA LEU A 218 -18.89 2.24 5.69
C LEU A 218 -18.52 0.77 5.84
N GLY A 219 -17.21 0.44 5.84
CA GLY A 219 -16.70 -0.93 5.93
C GLY A 219 -17.11 -1.83 4.76
N ILE A 220 -16.75 -3.09 4.80
CA ILE A 220 -17.22 -4.11 3.84
C ILE A 220 -18.67 -4.48 4.15
N PRO A 221 -19.57 -4.52 3.13
CA PRO A 221 -20.96 -4.94 3.32
C PRO A 221 -21.07 -6.40 3.77
N GLY A 222 -22.04 -6.68 4.62
CA GLY A 222 -22.39 -8.03 5.04
C GLY A 222 -22.40 -8.21 6.55
N LYS A 223 -23.00 -9.32 7.01
CA LYS A 223 -23.03 -9.68 8.43
C LYS A 223 -21.64 -10.11 8.91
N PRO A 224 -21.28 -9.87 10.17
CA PRO A 224 -20.06 -10.40 10.75
C PRO A 224 -20.03 -11.94 10.66
N VAL A 225 -18.87 -12.48 10.31
CA VAL A 225 -18.62 -13.93 10.31
C VAL A 225 -17.61 -14.28 11.39
N SER A 226 -17.68 -15.51 11.89
CA SER A 226 -16.67 -16.02 12.82
C SER A 226 -15.35 -16.32 12.09
N MET A 227 -14.24 -16.42 12.85
CA MET A 227 -12.95 -16.84 12.30
C MET A 227 -13.04 -18.25 11.66
N ILE A 228 -13.86 -19.17 12.22
CA ILE A 228 -14.06 -20.51 11.67
C ILE A 228 -14.79 -20.45 10.32
N ASP A 229 -15.81 -19.60 10.20
CA ASP A 229 -16.56 -19.45 8.94
C ASP A 229 -15.74 -18.74 7.88
N ALA A 230 -14.95 -17.74 8.27
CA ALA A 230 -14.00 -17.08 7.38
C ALA A 230 -12.94 -18.08 6.86
N GLN A 231 -12.51 -19.06 7.65
CA GLN A 231 -11.63 -20.15 7.18
C GLN A 231 -12.30 -21.02 6.10
N LYS A 232 -13.60 -21.29 6.23
CA LYS A 232 -14.37 -21.98 5.18
C LYS A 232 -14.37 -21.16 3.88
N ASN A 233 -14.47 -19.83 3.99
CA ASN A 233 -14.40 -18.93 2.83
C ASN A 233 -13.03 -18.96 2.16
N VAL A 234 -11.93 -19.07 2.91
CA VAL A 234 -10.58 -19.30 2.33
C VAL A 234 -10.55 -20.62 1.56
N LYS A 235 -11.12 -21.71 2.12
CA LYS A 235 -11.22 -23.01 1.43
C LYS A 235 -12.00 -22.90 0.13
N ALA A 236 -13.17 -22.25 0.17
CA ALA A 236 -14.01 -22.04 -1.00
C ALA A 236 -13.29 -21.19 -2.06
N TYR A 237 -12.58 -20.14 -1.64
CA TYR A 237 -11.79 -19.30 -2.52
C TYR A 237 -10.66 -20.06 -3.21
N LEU A 238 -9.97 -20.95 -2.50
CA LEU A 238 -8.94 -21.82 -3.06
C LEU A 238 -9.54 -22.83 -4.06
N GLY A 239 -10.79 -23.29 -3.84
CA GLY A 239 -11.43 -24.29 -4.67
C GLY A 239 -10.64 -25.61 -4.72
N GLN A 240 -10.44 -26.16 -5.91
CA GLN A 240 -9.61 -27.39 -6.08
C GLN A 240 -8.14 -27.18 -5.64
N GLY A 241 -7.65 -25.94 -5.62
CA GLY A 241 -6.32 -25.60 -5.14
C GLY A 241 -6.12 -25.78 -3.62
N VAL A 242 -7.16 -26.22 -2.86
CA VAL A 242 -7.05 -26.54 -1.43
C VAL A 242 -6.38 -27.88 -1.17
N VAL A 243 -6.35 -28.76 -2.16
CA VAL A 243 -5.78 -30.12 -2.02
C VAL A 243 -4.29 -30.04 -1.68
N GLY A 244 -3.91 -30.67 -0.58
CA GLY A 244 -2.53 -30.68 -0.07
C GLY A 244 -2.13 -29.39 0.68
N LYS A 245 -3.07 -28.51 0.99
CA LYS A 245 -2.82 -27.30 1.77
C LYS A 245 -3.39 -27.38 3.18
N VAL A 246 -2.69 -26.73 4.11
CA VAL A 246 -3.13 -26.53 5.50
C VAL A 246 -3.44 -25.06 5.66
N ILE A 247 -4.61 -24.76 6.24
CA ILE A 247 -5.06 -23.39 6.51
C ILE A 247 -5.07 -23.19 8.01
N ILE A 248 -4.23 -22.27 8.48
CA ILE A 248 -4.02 -21.99 9.91
C ILE A 248 -4.55 -20.59 10.21
N PRO A 249 -5.50 -20.42 11.14
CA PRO A 249 -5.88 -19.09 11.61
C PRO A 249 -4.73 -18.48 12.41
N VAL A 250 -4.38 -17.24 12.14
CA VAL A 250 -3.27 -16.54 12.80
C VAL A 250 -3.79 -15.54 13.83
N THR A 251 -4.56 -14.54 13.39
CA THR A 251 -5.06 -13.48 14.27
C THR A 251 -6.21 -12.70 13.63
N LYS A 252 -6.87 -11.89 14.45
CA LYS A 252 -7.76 -10.83 13.98
C LYS A 252 -6.96 -9.53 13.83
N VAL A 253 -7.02 -8.92 12.64
CA VAL A 253 -6.40 -7.63 12.33
C VAL A 253 -7.45 -6.55 12.44
N ASN A 254 -7.21 -5.56 13.30
CA ASN A 254 -8.08 -4.39 13.48
C ASN A 254 -7.46 -3.22 12.70
N GLY A 255 -7.74 -3.13 11.40
CA GLY A 255 -7.34 -2.03 10.53
C GLY A 255 -8.53 -1.17 10.09
N LEU A 256 -8.38 -0.43 9.00
CA LEU A 256 -9.47 0.31 8.33
C LEU A 256 -10.64 -0.62 7.96
N VAL A 257 -10.31 -1.85 7.62
CA VAL A 257 -11.23 -2.96 7.45
C VAL A 257 -10.81 -4.08 8.40
N SER A 258 -11.64 -4.39 9.38
CA SER A 258 -11.37 -5.51 10.28
C SER A 258 -11.36 -6.82 9.50
N SER A 259 -10.33 -7.62 9.68
CA SER A 259 -10.14 -8.90 8.96
C SER A 259 -9.54 -9.97 9.85
N TYR A 260 -9.60 -11.21 9.36
CA TYR A 260 -8.90 -12.36 9.93
C TYR A 260 -7.74 -12.74 9.01
N LEU A 261 -6.57 -12.92 9.59
CA LEU A 261 -5.37 -13.40 8.90
C LEU A 261 -5.28 -14.92 8.99
N TYR A 262 -5.03 -15.55 7.86
CA TYR A 262 -4.77 -16.98 7.74
C TYR A 262 -3.44 -17.22 7.06
N GLU A 263 -2.69 -18.18 7.56
CA GLU A 263 -1.56 -18.77 6.86
C GLU A 263 -2.01 -20.02 6.11
N VAL A 264 -1.66 -20.13 4.84
CA VAL A 264 -1.93 -21.29 4.00
C VAL A 264 -0.61 -21.89 3.57
N ILE A 265 -0.34 -23.11 4.00
CA ILE A 265 0.91 -23.83 3.71
C ILE A 265 0.62 -24.92 2.69
N ASP A 266 1.27 -24.87 1.56
CA ASP A 266 1.28 -25.96 0.58
C ASP A 266 2.28 -27.04 1.05
N ARG A 267 1.77 -28.24 1.36
CA ARG A 267 2.59 -29.33 1.89
C ARG A 267 3.64 -29.85 0.89
N ARG A 268 3.37 -29.74 -0.42
CA ARG A 268 4.26 -30.22 -1.47
C ARG A 268 5.40 -29.25 -1.75
N SER A 269 5.04 -27.99 -2.01
CA SER A 269 6.02 -26.96 -2.37
C SER A 269 6.65 -26.25 -1.16
N LYS A 270 6.11 -26.49 0.05
CA LYS A 270 6.46 -25.74 1.28
C LYS A 270 6.23 -24.23 1.17
N THR A 271 5.51 -23.79 0.16
CA THR A 271 5.18 -22.38 -0.06
C THR A 271 4.12 -21.94 0.96
N ARG A 272 4.30 -20.75 1.50
CA ARG A 272 3.36 -20.10 2.41
C ARG A 272 2.62 -18.98 1.69
N SER A 273 1.37 -18.81 2.01
CA SER A 273 0.55 -17.69 1.53
C SER A 273 -0.26 -17.14 2.69
N TYR A 274 -0.41 -15.83 2.76
CA TYR A 274 -1.14 -15.15 3.82
C TYR A 274 -2.40 -14.53 3.24
N TYR A 275 -3.56 -14.89 3.81
CA TYR A 275 -4.88 -14.48 3.35
C TYR A 275 -5.54 -13.58 4.38
N ASN A 276 -6.01 -12.41 3.98
CA ASN A 276 -6.87 -11.56 4.78
C ASN A 276 -8.32 -11.74 4.35
N VAL A 277 -9.20 -12.01 5.31
CA VAL A 277 -10.64 -12.19 5.09
C VAL A 277 -11.40 -11.19 5.95
N SER A 278 -12.30 -10.40 5.36
CA SER A 278 -13.07 -9.42 6.10
C SER A 278 -13.92 -10.05 7.19
N VAL A 279 -14.00 -9.40 8.36
CA VAL A 279 -14.91 -9.78 9.44
C VAL A 279 -16.36 -9.66 8.95
N ASN A 280 -16.70 -8.55 8.29
CA ASN A 280 -18.01 -8.37 7.70
C ASN A 280 -18.06 -8.96 6.29
N GLY A 281 -19.05 -9.81 6.03
CA GLY A 281 -19.29 -10.44 4.73
C GLY A 281 -18.31 -11.57 4.37
N GLY A 282 -17.24 -11.82 5.16
CA GLY A 282 -16.33 -12.96 4.93
C GLY A 282 -15.64 -12.95 3.57
N LYS A 283 -15.35 -11.79 3.00
CA LYS A 283 -14.72 -11.65 1.68
C LYS A 283 -13.20 -11.81 1.78
N VAL A 284 -12.59 -12.56 0.86
CA VAL A 284 -11.12 -12.58 0.74
C VAL A 284 -10.68 -11.22 0.21
N LEU A 285 -10.07 -10.41 1.08
CA LEU A 285 -9.63 -9.06 0.77
C LEU A 285 -8.32 -9.07 0.01
N SER A 286 -7.36 -9.84 0.49
CA SER A 286 -6.04 -9.94 -0.11
C SER A 286 -5.39 -11.28 0.15
N PHE A 287 -4.41 -11.63 -0.66
CA PHE A 287 -3.42 -12.63 -0.31
C PHE A 287 -2.06 -12.31 -0.92
N LEU A 288 -1.03 -12.84 -0.29
CA LEU A 288 0.36 -12.78 -0.76
C LEU A 288 0.99 -14.17 -0.60
N THR A 289 1.65 -14.64 -1.64
CA THR A 289 2.39 -15.91 -1.65
C THR A 289 3.89 -15.64 -1.57
N THR A 290 4.56 -16.24 -0.58
CA THR A 290 6.00 -16.06 -0.33
C THR A 290 6.81 -17.10 -1.10
N ARG A 291 6.89 -16.98 -2.40
CA ARG A 291 7.80 -17.79 -3.21
C ARG A 291 8.73 -16.90 -4.04
N PRO A 292 10.00 -17.27 -4.18
CA PRO A 292 10.87 -16.58 -5.13
C PRO A 292 10.41 -16.86 -6.58
N THR A 293 10.35 -15.82 -7.40
CA THR A 293 10.13 -15.94 -8.83
C THR A 293 11.45 -16.22 -9.54
N LYS A 294 11.41 -17.08 -10.54
CA LYS A 294 12.59 -17.46 -11.35
C LYS A 294 12.59 -16.69 -12.67
N LYS A 295 13.55 -17.02 -13.56
CA LYS A 295 13.65 -16.43 -14.89
C LYS A 295 12.30 -16.47 -15.61
N PRO A 296 11.86 -15.36 -16.23
CA PRO A 296 10.59 -15.27 -16.95
C PRO A 296 10.47 -16.29 -18.08
N THR A 297 9.30 -16.93 -18.18
CA THR A 297 8.87 -17.79 -19.29
C THR A 297 7.61 -17.27 -19.95
N PHE A 298 6.85 -16.40 -19.27
CA PHE A 298 5.64 -15.78 -19.79
C PHE A 298 5.89 -14.31 -20.11
N SER A 299 5.31 -13.85 -21.21
CA SER A 299 5.27 -12.44 -21.59
C SER A 299 4.31 -11.65 -20.67
N VAL A 300 4.41 -10.32 -20.70
CA VAL A 300 3.51 -9.42 -19.97
C VAL A 300 2.06 -9.63 -20.42
N ALA A 301 1.82 -9.79 -21.72
CA ALA A 301 0.47 -10.01 -22.27
C ALA A 301 -0.15 -11.32 -21.79
N GLU A 302 0.63 -12.41 -21.74
CA GLU A 302 0.16 -13.68 -21.18
C GLU A 302 -0.15 -13.56 -19.69
N CYS A 303 0.66 -12.83 -18.93
CA CYS A 303 0.40 -12.56 -17.51
C CYS A 303 -0.91 -11.78 -17.32
N VAL A 304 -1.19 -10.75 -18.14
CA VAL A 304 -2.47 -10.02 -18.11
C VAL A 304 -3.65 -10.96 -18.43
N SER A 305 -3.51 -11.81 -19.44
CA SER A 305 -4.56 -12.78 -19.80
C SER A 305 -4.84 -13.79 -18.69
N ARG A 306 -3.79 -14.29 -18.02
CA ARG A 306 -3.89 -15.19 -16.86
C ARG A 306 -4.56 -14.50 -15.66
N ALA A 307 -4.21 -13.24 -15.38
CA ALA A 307 -4.85 -12.45 -14.33
C ALA A 307 -6.35 -12.25 -14.62
N LYS A 308 -6.73 -11.93 -15.86
CA LYS A 308 -8.15 -11.81 -16.28
C LYS A 308 -8.89 -13.13 -16.09
N ALA A 309 -8.32 -14.24 -16.53
CA ALA A 309 -8.91 -15.58 -16.37
C ALA A 309 -9.09 -15.94 -14.89
N TYR A 310 -8.07 -15.68 -14.07
CA TYR A 310 -8.13 -15.88 -12.63
C TYR A 310 -9.26 -15.07 -11.99
N LEU A 311 -9.34 -13.77 -12.25
CA LEU A 311 -10.38 -12.91 -11.69
C LEU A 311 -11.78 -13.36 -12.10
N ARG A 312 -11.96 -13.77 -13.36
CA ARG A 312 -13.25 -14.37 -13.83
C ARG A 312 -13.59 -15.65 -13.08
N SER A 313 -12.61 -16.51 -12.80
CA SER A 313 -12.82 -17.76 -12.03
C SER A 313 -13.21 -17.48 -10.58
N LYS A 314 -12.86 -16.31 -10.03
CA LYS A 314 -13.25 -15.85 -8.69
C LYS A 314 -14.54 -15.03 -8.68
N GLY A 315 -15.23 -14.93 -9.82
CA GLY A 315 -16.52 -14.24 -9.93
C GLY A 315 -16.42 -12.74 -10.21
N PHE A 316 -15.23 -12.19 -10.34
CA PHE A 316 -15.05 -10.79 -10.73
C PHE A 316 -15.29 -10.62 -12.23
N ARG A 317 -16.21 -9.74 -12.58
CA ARG A 317 -16.63 -9.50 -13.98
C ARG A 317 -16.52 -8.01 -14.30
N ASN A 318 -16.59 -7.70 -15.59
CA ASN A 318 -16.60 -6.32 -16.09
C ASN A 318 -15.41 -5.52 -15.54
N LEU A 319 -14.22 -6.05 -15.72
CA LEU A 319 -12.95 -5.46 -15.31
C LEU A 319 -12.13 -5.11 -16.53
N GLU A 320 -11.54 -3.90 -16.51
CA GLU A 320 -10.59 -3.43 -17.52
C GLU A 320 -9.22 -3.22 -16.88
N ALA A 321 -8.16 -3.70 -17.52
CA ALA A 321 -6.80 -3.46 -17.06
C ALA A 321 -6.45 -1.98 -17.32
N THR A 322 -6.15 -1.23 -16.26
CA THR A 322 -5.88 0.21 -16.33
C THR A 322 -4.41 0.55 -16.10
N GLU A 323 -3.67 -0.35 -15.46
CA GLU A 323 -2.26 -0.18 -15.19
C GLU A 323 -1.57 -1.54 -15.22
N VAL A 324 -0.39 -1.60 -15.83
CA VAL A 324 0.44 -2.82 -15.93
C VAL A 324 1.89 -2.45 -15.70
N ASP A 325 2.46 -2.93 -14.60
CA ASP A 325 3.85 -2.69 -14.22
C ASP A 325 4.63 -4.00 -14.19
N ARG A 326 5.79 -4.01 -14.81
CA ARG A 326 6.73 -5.12 -14.68
C ARG A 326 7.67 -4.84 -13.51
N LEU A 327 7.70 -5.76 -12.56
CA LEU A 327 8.52 -5.73 -11.36
C LEU A 327 9.46 -6.95 -11.40
N ASP A 328 10.65 -6.80 -11.95
CA ASP A 328 11.62 -7.89 -12.17
C ASP A 328 10.99 -9.09 -12.90
N ASN A 329 10.71 -10.16 -12.17
CA ASN A 329 10.13 -11.42 -12.68
C ASN A 329 8.62 -11.54 -12.36
N GLU A 330 7.96 -10.47 -12.00
CA GLU A 330 6.52 -10.39 -11.77
C GLU A 330 5.89 -9.27 -12.58
N VAL A 331 4.60 -9.41 -12.88
CA VAL A 331 3.79 -8.35 -13.47
C VAL A 331 2.70 -7.97 -12.48
N SER A 332 2.64 -6.71 -12.10
CA SER A 332 1.56 -6.13 -11.30
C SER A 332 0.53 -5.50 -12.23
N ILE A 333 -0.73 -5.90 -12.10
CA ILE A 333 -1.82 -5.44 -12.96
C ILE A 333 -2.92 -4.85 -12.07
N THR A 334 -3.33 -3.62 -12.36
CA THR A 334 -4.50 -2.99 -11.76
C THR A 334 -5.69 -3.10 -12.71
N PHE A 335 -6.79 -3.65 -12.21
CA PHE A 335 -8.06 -3.75 -12.93
C PHE A 335 -9.08 -2.84 -12.28
N ALA A 336 -9.67 -1.93 -13.05
CA ALA A 336 -10.80 -1.12 -12.62
C ALA A 336 -12.13 -1.75 -13.08
N SER A 337 -13.19 -1.54 -12.28
CA SER A 337 -14.54 -1.96 -12.66
C SER A 337 -15.02 -1.11 -13.84
N LYS A 338 -15.72 -1.74 -14.79
CA LYS A 338 -16.34 -1.08 -15.94
C LYS A 338 -17.85 -1.37 -15.94
N VAL A 339 -18.67 -0.33 -15.94
CA VAL A 339 -20.12 -0.41 -15.99
C VAL A 339 -20.62 0.59 -17.02
N ASP A 340 -21.45 0.18 -17.96
CA ASP A 340 -22.02 1.03 -19.02
C ASP A 340 -20.97 1.94 -19.71
N ASP A 341 -19.82 1.36 -20.08
CA ASP A 341 -18.66 2.05 -20.66
C ASP A 341 -17.99 3.12 -19.78
N ILE A 342 -18.35 3.18 -18.51
CA ILE A 342 -17.69 4.04 -17.50
C ILE A 342 -16.67 3.23 -16.73
N ILE A 343 -15.44 3.72 -16.65
CA ILE A 343 -14.37 3.12 -15.84
C ILE A 343 -14.45 3.68 -14.43
N TYR A 344 -14.53 2.80 -13.44
CA TYR A 344 -14.60 3.17 -12.02
C TYR A 344 -13.22 3.00 -11.36
N TYR A 345 -12.38 4.03 -11.37
CA TYR A 345 -11.04 3.98 -10.77
C TYR A 345 -11.01 3.79 -9.25
N PRO A 346 -12.01 4.23 -8.46
CA PRO A 346 -12.06 3.89 -7.04
C PRO A 346 -12.31 2.39 -6.77
N LYS A 347 -12.97 1.68 -7.71
CA LYS A 347 -13.33 0.26 -7.57
C LYS A 347 -12.34 -0.61 -8.33
N VAL A 348 -11.18 -0.88 -7.70
CA VAL A 348 -10.07 -1.59 -8.33
C VAL A 348 -9.69 -2.88 -7.62
N ILE A 349 -9.09 -3.77 -8.40
CA ILE A 349 -8.40 -4.98 -7.94
C ILE A 349 -6.97 -4.93 -8.47
N LYS A 350 -5.99 -5.23 -7.61
CA LYS A 350 -4.60 -5.43 -8.02
C LYS A 350 -4.22 -6.92 -7.96
N VAL A 351 -3.52 -7.38 -8.97
CA VAL A 351 -3.07 -8.78 -9.07
C VAL A 351 -1.61 -8.79 -9.47
N LYS A 352 -0.80 -9.62 -8.80
CA LYS A 352 0.55 -9.91 -9.26
C LYS A 352 0.62 -11.31 -9.85
N VAL A 353 1.35 -11.44 -10.95
CA VAL A 353 1.55 -12.69 -11.67
C VAL A 353 3.04 -12.96 -11.78
N GLY A 354 3.49 -14.13 -11.33
CA GLY A 354 4.87 -14.58 -11.52
C GLY A 354 5.12 -14.95 -12.97
N MET A 355 6.10 -14.32 -13.59
CA MET A 355 6.43 -14.55 -15.03
C MET A 355 7.06 -15.90 -15.30
N ASP A 356 7.50 -16.63 -14.28
CA ASP A 356 8.12 -17.95 -14.40
C ASP A 356 7.11 -19.10 -14.54
N LYS A 357 5.97 -19.01 -13.82
CA LYS A 357 4.92 -20.04 -13.79
C LYS A 357 3.56 -19.53 -14.26
N GLY A 358 3.39 -18.22 -14.36
CA GLY A 358 2.12 -17.60 -14.71
C GLY A 358 1.04 -17.75 -13.62
N ASP A 359 1.44 -18.08 -12.39
CA ASP A 359 0.55 -18.18 -11.23
C ASP A 359 0.36 -16.83 -10.56
N ILE A 360 -0.74 -16.70 -9.83
CA ILE A 360 -1.04 -15.47 -9.09
C ILE A 360 -0.26 -15.49 -7.78
N THR A 361 0.67 -14.55 -7.63
CA THR A 361 1.51 -14.41 -6.42
C THR A 361 0.90 -13.48 -5.39
N ALA A 362 0.08 -12.50 -5.82
CA ALA A 362 -0.66 -11.62 -4.91
C ALA A 362 -2.00 -11.17 -5.50
N PHE A 363 -2.94 -10.88 -4.62
CA PHE A 363 -4.25 -10.32 -4.92
C PHE A 363 -4.59 -9.27 -3.87
N GLU A 364 -5.13 -8.13 -4.28
CA GLU A 364 -5.62 -7.07 -3.41
C GLU A 364 -6.96 -6.54 -3.98
N GLY A 365 -8.04 -6.81 -3.27
CA GLY A 365 -9.40 -6.48 -3.69
C GLY A 365 -10.19 -5.65 -2.67
N THR A 366 -9.55 -5.12 -1.62
CA THR A 366 -10.23 -4.36 -0.56
C THR A 366 -11.01 -3.17 -1.14
N GLN A 367 -10.39 -2.40 -2.02
CA GLN A 367 -11.06 -1.25 -2.65
C GLN A 367 -12.25 -1.68 -3.51
N TYR A 368 -12.15 -2.80 -4.22
CA TYR A 368 -13.27 -3.32 -5.00
C TYR A 368 -14.50 -3.54 -4.12
N TYR A 369 -14.36 -4.16 -2.95
CA TYR A 369 -15.48 -4.42 -2.04
C TYR A 369 -15.96 -3.16 -1.32
N LEU A 370 -15.08 -2.23 -0.99
CA LEU A 370 -15.46 -0.96 -0.36
C LEU A 370 -16.30 -0.07 -1.28
N TYR A 371 -15.98 -0.11 -2.58
CA TYR A 371 -16.68 0.66 -3.60
C TYR A 371 -17.78 -0.14 -4.33
N ASP A 372 -18.14 -1.35 -3.85
CA ASP A 372 -19.22 -2.17 -4.40
C ASP A 372 -20.58 -1.76 -3.82
N ARG A 373 -21.00 -0.52 -4.07
CA ARG A 373 -22.26 0.05 -3.60
C ARG A 373 -22.83 0.99 -4.64
N PRO A 374 -24.17 1.02 -4.81
CA PRO A 374 -24.83 2.05 -5.60
C PRO A 374 -24.57 3.42 -4.98
N ARG A 375 -24.15 4.38 -5.79
CA ARG A 375 -23.93 5.77 -5.36
C ARG A 375 -24.45 6.73 -6.42
N PRO A 376 -25.05 7.86 -5.98
CA PRO A 376 -25.38 8.91 -6.92
C PRO A 376 -24.09 9.53 -7.47
N LEU A 377 -23.95 9.55 -8.77
CA LEU A 377 -22.90 10.30 -9.46
C LEU A 377 -23.43 11.69 -9.81
N ASN A 378 -22.53 12.65 -9.98
CA ASN A 378 -22.86 13.94 -10.55
C ASN A 378 -23.46 13.78 -11.96
N LYS A 379 -24.26 14.75 -12.37
CA LYS A 379 -24.99 14.69 -13.63
C LYS A 379 -24.07 14.84 -14.83
N LEU A 380 -24.45 14.18 -15.93
CA LEU A 380 -23.82 14.39 -17.23
C LEU A 380 -24.48 15.60 -17.91
N LEU A 381 -24.02 16.81 -17.56
CA LEU A 381 -24.55 18.06 -18.14
C LEU A 381 -23.79 18.50 -19.39
N LEU A 382 -22.50 18.17 -19.47
CA LEU A 382 -21.66 18.49 -20.62
C LEU A 382 -21.53 17.28 -21.55
N ASN A 383 -21.60 17.55 -22.85
CA ASN A 383 -21.22 16.57 -23.84
C ASN A 383 -19.68 16.58 -24.06
N GLU A 384 -19.19 15.57 -24.74
CA GLU A 384 -17.76 15.36 -24.99
C GLU A 384 -17.11 16.57 -25.70
N GLU A 385 -17.78 17.13 -26.70
CA GLU A 385 -17.28 18.27 -27.49
C GLU A 385 -17.11 19.54 -26.64
N ARG A 386 -18.02 19.77 -25.69
CA ARG A 386 -17.89 20.88 -24.74
C ARG A 386 -16.78 20.63 -23.73
N ALA A 387 -16.66 19.38 -23.23
CA ALA A 387 -15.58 19.02 -22.31
C ALA A 387 -14.21 19.17 -22.97
N LYS A 388 -14.08 18.81 -24.25
CA LYS A 388 -12.86 18.97 -25.05
C LYS A 388 -12.39 20.41 -25.21
N LYS A 389 -13.30 21.38 -25.19
CA LYS A 389 -12.94 22.81 -25.22
C LYS A 389 -12.24 23.29 -23.94
N ASN A 390 -12.41 22.55 -22.83
CA ASN A 390 -11.90 22.92 -21.52
C ASN A 390 -10.52 22.32 -21.21
N ILE A 391 -9.88 21.64 -22.17
CA ILE A 391 -8.51 21.12 -22.04
C ILE A 391 -7.57 21.87 -22.97
N ASN A 392 -6.28 21.73 -22.74
CA ASN A 392 -5.26 22.38 -23.59
C ASN A 392 -5.42 21.95 -25.04
N GLN A 393 -5.66 22.94 -25.93
CA GLN A 393 -5.92 22.72 -27.36
C GLN A 393 -4.68 22.19 -28.11
N GLY A 394 -3.47 22.35 -27.58
CA GLY A 394 -2.24 21.76 -28.11
C GLY A 394 -2.08 20.24 -27.77
N LEU A 395 -2.98 19.68 -26.95
CA LEU A 395 -2.95 18.27 -26.61
C LEU A 395 -3.44 17.43 -27.82
N LYS A 396 -2.57 16.57 -28.36
CA LYS A 396 -2.99 15.56 -29.34
C LYS A 396 -3.77 14.47 -28.64
N ILE A 397 -5.10 14.51 -28.72
CA ILE A 397 -5.98 13.53 -28.10
C ILE A 397 -5.81 12.18 -28.79
N LEU A 398 -5.59 11.12 -28.00
CA LEU A 398 -5.43 9.74 -28.45
C LEU A 398 -6.67 8.91 -28.16
N ARG A 399 -7.37 9.20 -27.04
CA ARG A 399 -8.58 8.48 -26.61
C ARG A 399 -9.40 9.34 -25.68
N ILE A 400 -10.73 9.19 -25.77
CA ILE A 400 -11.68 9.77 -24.83
C ILE A 400 -12.57 8.66 -24.29
N ARG A 401 -12.88 8.69 -23.00
CA ARG A 401 -13.84 7.80 -22.36
C ARG A 401 -14.45 8.44 -21.12
N LYS A 402 -15.53 7.86 -20.60
CA LYS A 402 -16.09 8.28 -19.32
C LYS A 402 -15.42 7.52 -18.19
N ALA A 403 -15.13 8.21 -17.10
CA ALA A 403 -14.52 7.61 -15.92
C ALA A 403 -15.03 8.26 -14.64
N VAL A 404 -15.19 7.44 -13.60
CA VAL A 404 -15.36 7.93 -12.23
C VAL A 404 -14.00 7.94 -11.56
N ILE A 405 -13.62 9.09 -11.01
CA ILE A 405 -12.41 9.27 -10.23
C ILE A 405 -12.75 9.78 -8.83
N LEU A 406 -11.78 9.77 -7.92
CA LEU A 406 -11.84 10.57 -6.71
C LEU A 406 -11.20 11.92 -7.00
N ASN A 407 -11.98 12.99 -6.78
CA ASN A 407 -11.45 14.36 -6.82
C ASN A 407 -10.60 14.65 -5.58
N ASP A 408 -10.02 15.84 -5.48
CA ASP A 408 -9.17 16.27 -4.36
C ASP A 408 -9.89 16.26 -2.99
N ARG A 409 -11.22 16.17 -2.99
CA ARG A 409 -12.06 16.04 -1.79
C ARG A 409 -12.46 14.58 -1.51
N ASN A 410 -11.83 13.61 -2.17
CA ASN A 410 -12.17 12.18 -2.09
C ASN A 410 -13.62 11.85 -2.46
N GLN A 411 -14.26 12.65 -3.32
CA GLN A 411 -15.61 12.41 -3.81
C GLN A 411 -15.57 11.71 -5.16
N GLU A 412 -16.43 10.72 -5.34
CA GLU A 412 -16.62 10.06 -6.63
C GLU A 412 -17.22 11.06 -7.63
N THR A 413 -16.47 11.36 -8.68
CA THR A 413 -16.83 12.35 -9.69
C THR A 413 -16.83 11.73 -11.07
N LEU A 414 -17.95 11.84 -11.79
CA LEU A 414 -18.03 11.42 -13.19
C LEU A 414 -17.31 12.45 -14.06
N THR A 415 -16.39 11.96 -14.88
CA THR A 415 -15.54 12.78 -15.72
C THR A 415 -15.45 12.24 -17.14
N TYR A 416 -15.09 13.10 -18.09
CA TYR A 416 -14.44 12.68 -19.33
C TYR A 416 -12.95 12.53 -19.07
N GLU A 417 -12.41 11.36 -19.36
CA GLU A 417 -10.97 11.09 -19.36
C GLU A 417 -10.42 11.29 -20.76
N PHE A 418 -9.50 12.21 -20.91
CA PHE A 418 -8.77 12.45 -22.15
C PHE A 418 -7.36 11.90 -22.00
N LEU A 419 -7.05 10.85 -22.77
CA LEU A 419 -5.66 10.43 -22.97
C LEU A 419 -5.11 11.23 -24.14
N GLY A 420 -4.04 11.97 -23.92
CA GLY A 420 -3.42 12.79 -24.98
C GLY A 420 -1.90 12.86 -24.86
N LYS A 421 -1.27 13.41 -25.91
CA LYS A 421 0.17 13.65 -25.97
C LYS A 421 0.45 15.14 -26.13
N LEU A 422 1.35 15.68 -25.29
CA LEU A 422 1.82 17.06 -25.35
C LEU A 422 3.32 17.08 -25.05
N LEU A 423 4.11 17.79 -25.86
CA LEU A 423 5.56 17.91 -25.71
C LEU A 423 6.29 16.55 -25.57
N GLY A 424 5.83 15.54 -26.31
CA GLY A 424 6.42 14.20 -26.26
C GLY A 424 5.87 13.30 -25.18
N GLU A 425 5.20 13.84 -24.16
CA GLU A 425 4.71 13.12 -22.98
C GLU A 425 3.22 12.78 -23.07
N LYS A 426 2.81 11.67 -22.44
CA LYS A 426 1.40 11.25 -22.36
C LYS A 426 0.77 11.72 -21.05
N TYR A 427 -0.47 12.20 -21.13
CA TYR A 427 -1.25 12.67 -19.99
C TYR A 427 -2.66 12.10 -20.03
N LEU A 428 -3.19 11.83 -18.84
CA LEU A 428 -4.63 11.65 -18.61
C LEU A 428 -5.16 12.94 -17.98
N ILE A 429 -6.17 13.53 -18.60
CA ILE A 429 -6.85 14.73 -18.10
C ILE A 429 -8.30 14.36 -17.83
N TYR A 430 -8.77 14.64 -16.64
CA TYR A 430 -10.12 14.34 -16.19
C TYR A 430 -10.93 15.62 -16.10
N VAL A 431 -11.96 15.74 -16.90
CA VAL A 431 -12.85 16.92 -16.94
C VAL A 431 -14.21 16.52 -16.34
N ASN A 432 -14.64 17.24 -15.33
CA ASN A 432 -15.91 17.05 -14.65
C ASN A 432 -17.08 17.23 -15.64
N THR A 433 -17.99 16.25 -15.69
CA THR A 433 -19.12 16.25 -16.63
C THR A 433 -20.21 17.25 -16.27
N GLU A 434 -20.22 17.78 -15.06
CA GLU A 434 -21.20 18.76 -14.58
C GLU A 434 -20.68 20.18 -14.70
N THR A 435 -19.45 20.41 -14.21
CA THR A 435 -18.87 21.76 -14.12
C THR A 435 -17.98 22.14 -15.30
N GLY A 436 -17.48 21.16 -16.05
CA GLY A 436 -16.51 21.36 -17.13
C GLY A 436 -15.09 21.69 -16.65
N LYS A 437 -14.83 21.68 -15.34
CA LYS A 437 -13.50 21.97 -14.80
C LYS A 437 -12.60 20.73 -14.89
N GLU A 438 -11.30 20.97 -15.07
CA GLU A 438 -10.30 19.91 -14.90
C GLU A 438 -10.22 19.51 -13.43
N GLU A 439 -10.52 18.24 -13.12
CA GLU A 439 -10.47 17.68 -11.76
C GLU A 439 -9.09 17.09 -11.43
N LYS A 440 -8.41 16.52 -12.43
CA LYS A 440 -7.14 15.84 -12.22
C LYS A 440 -6.34 15.76 -13.51
N ILE A 441 -5.03 15.88 -13.39
CA ILE A 441 -4.08 15.64 -14.47
C ILE A 441 -3.05 14.64 -13.99
N VAL A 442 -2.83 13.57 -14.77
CA VAL A 442 -1.84 12.53 -14.49
C VAL A 442 -0.88 12.42 -15.66
N ARG A 443 0.40 12.65 -15.43
CA ARG A 443 1.45 12.35 -16.39
C ARG A 443 1.73 10.84 -16.35
N LEU A 444 1.56 10.17 -17.48
CA LEU A 444 1.90 8.76 -17.59
C LEU A 444 3.41 8.62 -17.76
N LYS A 445 4.06 7.95 -16.82
CA LYS A 445 5.46 7.57 -17.00
C LYS A 445 5.51 6.57 -18.15
N GLU A 446 6.34 6.82 -19.16
CA GLU A 446 6.70 5.75 -20.08
C GLU A 446 7.45 4.71 -19.26
N ILE A 447 6.82 3.56 -19.05
CA ILE A 447 7.54 2.39 -18.58
C ILE A 447 8.55 2.11 -19.68
N LYS A 448 9.85 2.27 -19.40
CA LYS A 448 10.92 1.76 -20.25
C LYS A 448 10.84 0.23 -20.22
N LEU A 449 9.87 -0.30 -20.92
CA LEU A 449 9.94 -1.69 -21.35
C LEU A 449 11.10 -1.73 -22.34
N THR A 450 12.11 -2.52 -22.03
CA THR A 450 13.06 -2.98 -23.06
C THR A 450 12.22 -3.35 -24.28
N PRO A 451 12.59 -2.91 -25.50
CA PRO A 451 11.69 -2.90 -26.63
C PRO A 451 11.37 -4.32 -27.11
N SER A 452 10.38 -4.94 -26.50
CA SER A 452 9.62 -5.99 -27.16
C SER A 452 8.38 -5.32 -27.74
N LYS A 453 8.16 -5.49 -29.02
CA LYS A 453 6.97 -5.02 -29.76
C LYS A 453 5.63 -5.46 -29.13
N GLU A 454 5.68 -6.27 -28.07
CA GLU A 454 4.56 -6.84 -27.33
C GLU A 454 3.92 -5.87 -26.31
N ALA A 455 4.67 -4.90 -25.79
CA ALA A 455 4.12 -3.93 -24.83
C ALA A 455 3.17 -2.90 -25.49
N GLU A 456 3.37 -2.57 -26.76
CA GLU A 456 2.43 -1.74 -27.51
C GLU A 456 1.12 -2.48 -27.80
N ALA A 457 1.13 -3.82 -27.88
CA ALA A 457 -0.06 -4.61 -28.13
C ALA A 457 -1.02 -4.68 -26.94
N VAL A 458 -0.55 -4.50 -25.69
CA VAL A 458 -1.41 -4.49 -24.49
C VAL A 458 -2.21 -3.19 -24.39
N PHE A 459 -1.72 -2.11 -25.00
CA PHE A 459 -2.41 -0.82 -25.11
C PHE A 459 -2.98 -0.54 -26.50
N LYS A 460 -2.86 -1.48 -27.45
CA LYS A 460 -3.63 -1.49 -28.70
C LYS A 460 -4.99 -2.09 -28.41
N TYR A 461 -5.91 -1.28 -28.46
CA TYR A 461 -7.33 -1.41 -28.21
C TYR A 461 -8.04 -2.22 -29.29
N GLU A 462 -8.87 -3.10 -28.83
CA GLU A 462 -10.16 -3.37 -29.43
C GLU A 462 -11.20 -2.35 -28.97
#